data_34164eb5afe66a2b6e427f0d85b6af5e
#
_entry.id   34164eb5afe66a2b6e427f0d85b6af5e
#
_cell.length_a   1.000
_cell.length_b   1.000
_cell.length_c   1.000
_cell.angle_alpha   90.00
_cell.angle_beta   90.00
_cell.angle_gamma   90.00
#
_symmetry.space_group_name_H-M   'P 1'
#
loop_
_entity.id
_entity.type
_entity.pdbx_description
1 polymer ?
#
loop_
_entity_poly.entity_id
_entity_poly.type
_entity_poly.pdbx_seq_one_letter_code
_entity_poly.pdbx_strand_id
1 'polypeptide(L)'
;MDAIAQRNAISSHDLSSVEAVEAAIAGARAVNPALNCIVHERYERALDEAATADAAAPDQRGPLHGVPVVVKDLDGTLADEPYWAGSNYLKRLGYVATETSLLFRRLIDSGAIIIAKTNTPELGLVPSTEPVSVGPCRNPYDLTRSPAGSSGGSAAAVAAGVVAIGHAGDGGGSIRLPASNCGLVGLKPSRDLVPTFPDIDPWGGLVARLGVTRTVADTALL
;
A
#
# COMPACT_ATOMS: atom_id res chain seq x y z
N MET A 1 12.79 9.19 5.42
CA MET A 1 12.04 9.46 6.69
C MET A 1 11.06 8.33 6.92
N ASP A 2 10.70 8.02 8.18
CA ASP A 2 9.53 7.20 8.53
C ASP A 2 8.23 8.01 8.45
N ALA A 3 7.07 7.40 8.60
CA ALA A 3 5.78 8.08 8.43
C ALA A 3 5.55 9.16 9.49
N ILE A 4 5.94 8.90 10.73
CA ILE A 4 5.83 9.88 11.83
C ILE A 4 6.69 11.10 11.55
N ALA A 5 7.94 10.91 11.10
CA ALA A 5 8.82 12.00 10.75
C ALA A 5 8.30 12.83 9.57
N GLN A 6 7.75 12.18 8.54
CA GLN A 6 7.10 12.85 7.40
C GLN A 6 5.90 13.69 7.86
N ARG A 7 4.98 13.08 8.61
CA ARG A 7 3.82 13.78 9.17
C ARG A 7 4.23 15.00 10.02
N ASN A 8 5.25 14.84 10.86
CA ASN A 8 5.72 15.94 11.72
C ASN A 8 6.32 17.07 10.89
N ALA A 9 7.14 16.77 9.88
CA ALA A 9 7.71 17.76 8.96
C ALA A 9 6.62 18.49 8.15
N ILE A 10 5.58 17.77 7.71
CA ILE A 10 4.42 18.39 7.04
C ILE A 10 3.65 19.30 8.01
N SER A 11 3.45 18.87 9.25
CA SER A 11 2.74 19.64 10.26
C SER A 11 3.49 20.92 10.67
N SER A 12 4.83 20.88 10.68
CA SER A 12 5.68 22.05 10.97
C SER A 12 5.97 22.93 9.74
N HIS A 13 5.46 22.56 8.57
CA HIS A 13 5.74 23.22 7.27
C HIS A 13 7.22 23.18 6.85
N ASP A 14 8.01 22.22 7.36
CA ASP A 14 9.37 21.93 6.89
C ASP A 14 9.37 21.09 5.61
N LEU A 15 8.23 20.49 5.28
CA LEU A 15 7.95 19.69 4.09
C LEU A 15 6.50 19.93 3.67
N SER A 16 6.19 20.07 2.39
CA SER A 16 4.84 20.05 1.89
C SER A 16 4.37 18.61 1.57
N SER A 17 3.05 18.40 1.53
CA SER A 17 2.48 17.14 1.07
C SER A 17 2.85 16.86 -0.39
N VAL A 18 2.88 17.91 -1.22
CA VAL A 18 3.30 17.82 -2.63
C VAL A 18 4.75 17.33 -2.72
N GLU A 19 5.68 17.93 -1.99
CA GLU A 19 7.09 17.50 -1.99
C GLU A 19 7.27 16.06 -1.52
N ALA A 20 6.51 15.64 -0.48
CA ALA A 20 6.53 14.26 0.02
C ALA A 20 6.04 13.26 -1.05
N VAL A 21 4.96 13.60 -1.76
CA VAL A 21 4.38 12.76 -2.82
C VAL A 21 5.29 12.75 -4.06
N GLU A 22 5.87 13.89 -4.47
CA GLU A 22 6.85 13.96 -5.56
C GLU A 22 8.07 13.07 -5.30
N ALA A 23 8.61 13.13 -4.08
CA ALA A 23 9.74 12.29 -3.67
C ALA A 23 9.37 10.79 -3.72
N ALA A 24 8.17 10.42 -3.26
CA ALA A 24 7.69 9.05 -3.32
C ALA A 24 7.50 8.57 -4.78
N ILE A 25 6.93 9.41 -5.65
CA ILE A 25 6.76 9.11 -7.08
C ILE A 25 8.13 8.96 -7.76
N ALA A 26 9.08 9.85 -7.48
CA ALA A 26 10.43 9.75 -8.02
C ALA A 26 11.12 8.44 -7.59
N GLY A 27 10.99 8.08 -6.31
CA GLY A 27 11.46 6.80 -5.78
C GLY A 27 10.81 5.60 -6.47
N ALA A 28 9.49 5.64 -6.64
CA ALA A 28 8.72 4.60 -7.33
C ALA A 28 9.21 4.39 -8.77
N ARG A 29 9.35 5.46 -9.53
CA ARG A 29 9.84 5.42 -10.92
C ARG A 29 11.27 4.88 -11.02
N ALA A 30 12.12 5.21 -10.05
CA ALA A 30 13.50 4.74 -10.02
C ALA A 30 13.62 3.24 -9.77
N VAL A 31 12.80 2.67 -8.87
CA VAL A 31 12.96 1.27 -8.44
C VAL A 31 12.03 0.30 -9.17
N ASN A 32 10.87 0.73 -9.66
CA ASN A 32 9.85 -0.16 -10.21
C ASN A 32 10.31 -0.94 -11.46
N PRO A 33 11.15 -0.41 -12.35
CA PRO A 33 11.67 -1.18 -13.48
C PRO A 33 12.45 -2.45 -13.07
N ALA A 34 13.10 -2.43 -11.90
CA ALA A 34 13.83 -3.57 -11.36
C ALA A 34 12.98 -4.44 -10.43
N LEU A 35 12.13 -3.82 -9.61
CA LEU A 35 11.38 -4.51 -8.57
C LEU A 35 10.01 -5.01 -9.03
N ASN A 36 9.38 -4.38 -10.01
CA ASN A 36 7.99 -4.65 -10.43
C ASN A 36 7.02 -4.72 -9.24
N CYS A 37 7.17 -3.77 -8.31
CA CYS A 37 6.38 -3.72 -7.08
C CYS A 37 5.08 -2.91 -7.23
N ILE A 38 4.98 -2.02 -8.24
CA ILE A 38 3.82 -1.19 -8.53
C ILE A 38 3.17 -1.67 -9.83
N VAL A 39 1.84 -1.82 -9.81
CA VAL A 39 1.05 -2.31 -10.96
C VAL A 39 0.03 -1.28 -11.48
N HIS A 40 -0.38 -0.32 -10.64
CA HIS A 40 -1.23 0.80 -11.02
C HIS A 40 -0.70 2.09 -10.42
N GLU A 41 -0.36 3.03 -11.27
CA GLU A 41 0.08 4.37 -10.88
C GLU A 41 -1.14 5.27 -10.65
N ARG A 42 -1.11 6.08 -9.59
CA ARG A 42 -2.09 7.13 -9.28
C ARG A 42 -1.41 8.51 -9.20
N TYR A 43 -0.26 8.67 -9.84
CA TYR A 43 0.65 9.78 -9.58
C TYR A 43 0.02 11.16 -9.80
N GLU A 44 -0.68 11.38 -10.91
CA GLU A 44 -1.35 12.66 -11.17
C GLU A 44 -2.41 12.94 -10.09
N ARG A 45 -3.28 11.97 -9.83
CA ARG A 45 -4.30 12.09 -8.80
C ARG A 45 -3.70 12.30 -7.40
N ALA A 46 -2.60 11.62 -7.08
CA ALA A 46 -1.92 11.79 -5.81
C ALA A 46 -1.34 13.20 -5.64
N LEU A 47 -0.86 13.82 -6.70
CA LEU A 47 -0.38 15.20 -6.68
C LEU A 47 -1.54 16.20 -6.46
N ASP A 48 -2.68 15.99 -7.09
CA ASP A 48 -3.89 16.81 -6.85
C ASP A 48 -4.40 16.66 -5.41
N GLU A 49 -4.41 15.42 -4.89
CA GLU A 49 -4.76 15.12 -3.49
C GLU A 49 -3.74 15.79 -2.53
N ALA A 50 -2.44 15.80 -2.85
CA ALA A 50 -1.40 16.44 -2.07
C ALA A 50 -1.54 17.97 -2.03
N ALA A 51 -1.82 18.59 -3.17
CA ALA A 51 -2.08 20.03 -3.25
C ALA A 51 -3.32 20.43 -2.42
N THR A 52 -4.35 19.57 -2.43
CA THR A 52 -5.55 19.76 -1.59
C THR A 52 -5.21 19.63 -0.09
N ALA A 53 -4.35 18.67 0.25
CA ALA A 53 -3.89 18.48 1.62
C ALA A 53 -3.08 19.68 2.12
N ASP A 54 -2.20 20.25 1.31
CA ASP A 54 -1.41 21.45 1.68
C ASP A 54 -2.31 22.69 1.94
N ALA A 55 -3.45 22.77 1.27
CA ALA A 55 -4.43 23.85 1.46
C ALA A 55 -5.37 23.61 2.67
N ALA A 56 -5.35 22.43 3.29
CA ALA A 56 -6.27 22.06 4.36
C ALA A 56 -5.99 22.81 5.67
N ALA A 57 -7.06 23.28 6.34
CA ALA A 57 -6.97 23.91 7.65
C ALA A 57 -6.46 22.91 8.72
N PRO A 58 -5.80 23.38 9.78
CA PRO A 58 -5.22 22.49 10.80
C PRO A 58 -6.24 21.53 11.47
N ASP A 59 -7.46 21.96 11.64
CA ASP A 59 -8.57 21.18 12.23
C ASP A 59 -9.12 20.09 11.29
N GLN A 60 -8.75 20.13 10.02
CA GLN A 60 -9.10 19.11 9.02
C GLN A 60 -8.00 18.06 8.83
N ARG A 61 -6.86 18.19 9.51
CA ARG A 61 -5.70 17.33 9.32
C ARG A 61 -5.80 16.07 10.16
N GLY A 62 -5.84 14.92 9.47
CA GLY A 62 -5.84 13.59 10.12
C GLY A 62 -4.45 13.13 10.57
N PRO A 63 -4.36 11.97 11.24
CA PRO A 63 -3.11 11.46 11.81
C PRO A 63 -2.04 11.08 10.78
N LEU A 64 -2.40 10.88 9.52
CA LEU A 64 -1.50 10.60 8.40
C LEU A 64 -1.50 11.71 7.34
N HIS A 65 -1.87 12.92 7.73
CA HIS A 65 -2.04 14.04 6.81
C HIS A 65 -0.82 14.26 5.91
N GLY A 66 -1.04 14.19 4.59
CA GLY A 66 -0.04 14.41 3.57
C GLY A 66 0.98 13.27 3.37
N VAL A 67 0.90 12.20 4.16
CA VAL A 67 1.87 11.09 4.08
C VAL A 67 1.56 10.19 2.88
N PRO A 68 2.52 10.00 1.93
CA PRO A 68 2.34 9.08 0.82
C PRO A 68 2.38 7.62 1.27
N VAL A 69 1.45 6.82 0.74
CA VAL A 69 1.32 5.39 1.01
C VAL A 69 1.07 4.60 -0.27
N VAL A 70 1.31 3.29 -0.25
CA VAL A 70 0.87 2.37 -1.30
C VAL A 70 -0.15 1.38 -0.75
N VAL A 71 -1.04 0.92 -1.63
CA VAL A 71 -2.03 -0.10 -1.27
C VAL A 71 -1.87 -1.33 -2.16
N LYS A 72 -2.08 -2.51 -1.59
CA LYS A 72 -2.07 -3.77 -2.31
C LYS A 72 -3.23 -3.83 -3.31
N ASP A 73 -3.01 -4.33 -4.51
CA ASP A 73 -4.07 -4.56 -5.51
C ASP A 73 -4.91 -5.81 -5.18
N LEU A 74 -5.18 -5.99 -3.89
CA LEU A 74 -6.04 -7.01 -3.29
C LEU A 74 -6.40 -6.56 -1.86
N ASP A 75 -7.42 -7.16 -1.25
CA ASP A 75 -7.85 -6.88 0.12
C ASP A 75 -8.45 -5.47 0.34
N GLY A 76 -8.76 -4.76 -0.74
CA GLY A 76 -9.40 -3.45 -0.73
C GLY A 76 -9.52 -2.89 -2.14
N THR A 77 -10.53 -2.05 -2.35
CA THR A 77 -10.87 -1.42 -3.64
C THR A 77 -10.88 0.10 -3.52
N LEU A 78 -10.59 0.78 -4.62
CA LEU A 78 -10.80 2.22 -4.82
C LEU A 78 -11.80 2.39 -5.95
N ALA A 79 -12.86 3.16 -5.71
CA ALA A 79 -13.87 3.44 -6.72
C ALA A 79 -13.25 4.08 -7.96
N ASP A 80 -13.74 3.67 -9.12
CA ASP A 80 -13.32 4.15 -10.44
C ASP A 80 -11.86 3.87 -10.80
N GLU A 81 -11.24 2.90 -10.08
CA GLU A 81 -9.86 2.50 -10.36
C GLU A 81 -9.74 1.02 -10.71
N PRO A 82 -8.73 0.64 -11.54
CA PRO A 82 -8.48 -0.75 -11.89
C PRO A 82 -8.29 -1.62 -10.66
N TYR A 83 -8.84 -2.83 -10.69
CA TYR A 83 -8.65 -3.85 -9.66
C TYR A 83 -8.41 -5.20 -10.34
N TRP A 84 -7.15 -5.65 -10.36
CA TRP A 84 -6.79 -6.89 -11.06
C TRP A 84 -6.51 -8.07 -10.13
N ALA A 85 -6.19 -7.82 -8.86
CA ALA A 85 -5.91 -8.86 -7.86
C ALA A 85 -4.90 -9.92 -8.36
N GLY A 86 -3.91 -9.52 -9.16
CA GLY A 86 -2.97 -10.42 -9.81
C GLY A 86 -3.56 -11.30 -10.93
N SER A 87 -4.86 -11.18 -11.24
CA SER A 87 -5.57 -12.06 -12.17
C SER A 87 -5.49 -11.59 -13.62
N ASN A 88 -5.08 -12.49 -14.52
CA ASN A 88 -5.14 -12.25 -15.96
C ASN A 88 -6.57 -12.03 -16.47
N TYR A 89 -7.56 -12.67 -15.85
CA TYR A 89 -8.96 -12.54 -16.25
C TYR A 89 -9.46 -11.11 -15.96
N LEU A 90 -9.29 -10.63 -14.74
CA LEU A 90 -9.72 -9.27 -14.34
C LEU A 90 -8.97 -8.20 -15.12
N LYS A 91 -7.66 -8.40 -15.36
CA LYS A 91 -6.84 -7.50 -16.19
C LYS A 91 -7.36 -7.39 -17.62
N ARG A 92 -7.65 -8.53 -18.29
CA ARG A 92 -8.18 -8.53 -19.67
C ARG A 92 -9.58 -7.98 -19.76
N LEU A 93 -10.39 -8.16 -18.70
CA LEU A 93 -11.72 -7.56 -18.61
C LEU A 93 -11.67 -6.04 -18.45
N GLY A 94 -10.51 -5.49 -18.06
CA GLY A 94 -10.40 -4.08 -17.69
C GLY A 94 -11.24 -3.75 -16.46
N TYR A 95 -11.33 -4.70 -15.49
CA TYR A 95 -12.21 -4.54 -14.35
C TYR A 95 -11.84 -3.31 -13.52
N VAL A 96 -12.82 -2.45 -13.30
CA VAL A 96 -12.76 -1.23 -12.48
C VAL A 96 -13.70 -1.40 -11.29
N ALA A 97 -13.22 -1.09 -10.10
CA ALA A 97 -14.02 -1.18 -8.88
C ALA A 97 -15.08 -0.07 -8.83
N THR A 98 -16.27 -0.41 -8.34
CA THR A 98 -17.40 0.54 -8.25
C THR A 98 -17.52 1.23 -6.91
N GLU A 99 -16.77 0.78 -5.90
CA GLU A 99 -16.79 1.35 -4.56
C GLU A 99 -15.41 1.34 -3.89
N THR A 100 -15.22 2.28 -2.97
CA THR A 100 -14.03 2.30 -2.11
C THR A 100 -14.33 1.50 -0.85
N SER A 101 -13.49 0.50 -0.56
CA SER A 101 -13.60 -0.29 0.65
C SER A 101 -13.46 0.56 1.92
N LEU A 102 -14.10 0.15 3.01
CA LEU A 102 -14.10 0.92 4.25
C LEU A 102 -12.68 1.16 4.80
N LEU A 103 -11.80 0.17 4.68
CA LEU A 103 -10.40 0.32 5.08
C LEU A 103 -9.69 1.45 4.31
N PHE A 104 -9.83 1.47 2.98
CA PHE A 104 -9.17 2.51 2.17
C PHE A 104 -9.82 3.88 2.37
N ARG A 105 -11.12 3.93 2.63
CA ARG A 105 -11.81 5.17 3.01
C ARG A 105 -11.23 5.73 4.31
N ARG A 106 -11.08 4.89 5.35
CA ARG A 106 -10.45 5.31 6.62
C ARG A 106 -9.01 5.75 6.44
N LEU A 107 -8.24 5.09 5.56
CA LEU A 107 -6.88 5.49 5.24
C LEU A 107 -6.85 6.88 4.58
N ILE A 108 -7.75 7.14 3.64
CA ILE A 108 -7.92 8.47 3.00
C ILE A 108 -8.39 9.50 4.03
N ASP A 109 -9.39 9.18 4.85
CA ASP A 109 -9.93 10.07 5.89
C ASP A 109 -8.87 10.40 6.96
N SER A 110 -7.86 9.55 7.15
CA SER A 110 -6.71 9.84 8.01
C SER A 110 -5.75 10.88 7.40
N GLY A 111 -5.97 11.28 6.16
CA GLY A 111 -5.16 12.23 5.41
C GLY A 111 -3.99 11.58 4.63
N ALA A 112 -3.88 10.25 4.60
CA ALA A 112 -2.88 9.56 3.80
C ALA A 112 -3.15 9.69 2.30
N ILE A 113 -2.11 9.83 1.50
CA ILE A 113 -2.20 9.97 0.05
C ILE A 113 -1.76 8.68 -0.62
N ILE A 114 -2.69 8.00 -1.29
CA ILE A 114 -2.41 6.74 -1.98
C ILE A 114 -1.78 7.05 -3.34
N ILE A 115 -0.48 6.74 -3.50
CA ILE A 115 0.24 7.04 -4.75
C ILE A 115 0.14 5.94 -5.79
N ALA A 116 -0.10 4.69 -5.39
CA ALA A 116 -0.09 3.55 -6.31
C ALA A 116 -0.71 2.30 -5.68
N LYS A 117 -1.07 1.34 -6.55
CA LYS A 117 -1.39 -0.04 -6.14
C LYS A 117 -0.21 -0.97 -6.42
N THR A 118 -0.01 -1.92 -5.54
CA THR A 118 1.17 -2.80 -5.54
C THR A 118 0.87 -4.21 -5.99
N ASN A 119 1.91 -4.87 -6.50
CA ASN A 119 1.86 -6.23 -7.02
C ASN A 119 1.46 -7.26 -5.96
N THR A 120 0.66 -8.24 -6.38
CA THR A 120 0.17 -9.36 -5.57
C THR A 120 0.04 -10.60 -6.45
N PRO A 121 0.22 -11.82 -5.96
CA PRO A 121 -0.10 -13.02 -6.74
C PRO A 121 -1.61 -13.11 -6.98
N GLU A 122 -2.00 -13.92 -7.96
CA GLU A 122 -3.39 -14.10 -8.32
C GLU A 122 -4.25 -14.46 -7.11
N LEU A 123 -5.23 -13.60 -6.81
CA LEU A 123 -6.17 -13.69 -5.69
C LEU A 123 -5.51 -13.93 -4.31
N GLY A 124 -4.21 -13.65 -4.19
CA GLY A 124 -3.46 -13.85 -2.95
C GLY A 124 -3.22 -15.30 -2.54
N LEU A 125 -3.39 -16.26 -3.46
CA LEU A 125 -3.48 -17.69 -3.15
C LEU A 125 -2.13 -18.37 -2.86
N VAL A 126 -0.99 -17.70 -3.16
CA VAL A 126 0.35 -18.27 -2.97
C VAL A 126 1.27 -17.33 -2.19
N PRO A 127 2.28 -17.87 -1.48
CA PRO A 127 3.18 -17.09 -0.63
C PRO A 127 4.34 -16.43 -1.40
N SER A 128 4.27 -16.33 -2.73
CA SER A 128 5.20 -15.59 -3.59
C SER A 128 4.44 -14.57 -4.44
N THR A 129 5.06 -13.46 -4.80
CA THR A 129 4.44 -12.42 -5.62
C THR A 129 4.96 -12.51 -7.05
N GLU A 130 4.41 -13.45 -7.81
CA GLU A 130 4.84 -13.78 -9.18
C GLU A 130 3.62 -14.04 -10.10
N PRO A 131 2.66 -13.10 -10.20
CA PRO A 131 1.47 -13.29 -11.03
C PRO A 131 1.85 -13.30 -12.52
N VAL A 132 1.18 -14.14 -13.29
CA VAL A 132 1.34 -14.18 -14.75
C VAL A 132 0.87 -12.87 -15.41
N SER A 133 -0.09 -12.20 -14.78
CA SER A 133 -0.75 -11.00 -15.32
C SER A 133 0.18 -9.80 -15.51
N VAL A 134 1.12 -9.60 -14.57
CA VAL A 134 2.03 -8.43 -14.54
C VAL A 134 3.50 -8.82 -14.33
N GLY A 135 3.78 -10.11 -14.11
CA GLY A 135 5.12 -10.62 -13.89
C GLY A 135 5.58 -10.58 -12.43
N PRO A 136 6.74 -11.20 -12.15
CA PRO A 136 7.27 -11.36 -10.81
C PRO A 136 7.70 -10.03 -10.17
N CYS A 137 7.35 -9.85 -8.90
CA CYS A 137 7.93 -8.84 -8.03
C CYS A 137 9.28 -9.34 -7.48
N ARG A 138 10.24 -8.44 -7.32
CA ARG A 138 11.59 -8.77 -6.85
C ARG A 138 11.85 -8.20 -5.46
N ASN A 139 12.65 -8.92 -4.68
CA ASN A 139 13.11 -8.47 -3.37
C ASN A 139 14.19 -7.38 -3.55
N PRO A 140 14.06 -6.20 -2.92
CA PRO A 140 15.04 -5.12 -3.09
C PRO A 140 16.44 -5.46 -2.56
N TYR A 141 16.59 -6.44 -1.66
CA TYR A 141 17.88 -6.89 -1.15
C TYR A 141 18.57 -7.95 -2.04
N ASP A 142 17.77 -8.67 -2.85
CA ASP A 142 18.27 -9.68 -3.79
C ASP A 142 17.27 -9.84 -4.95
N LEU A 143 17.57 -9.23 -6.08
CA LEU A 143 16.71 -9.23 -7.27
C LEU A 143 16.47 -10.61 -7.88
N THR A 144 17.22 -11.63 -7.47
CA THR A 144 17.00 -13.02 -7.89
C THR A 144 15.89 -13.72 -7.09
N ARG A 145 15.42 -13.10 -5.99
CA ARG A 145 14.46 -13.67 -5.06
C ARG A 145 13.12 -12.92 -5.09
N SER A 146 12.07 -13.63 -4.70
CA SER A 146 10.75 -13.05 -4.42
C SER A 146 10.78 -12.30 -3.07
N PRO A 147 10.03 -11.19 -2.92
CA PRO A 147 9.79 -10.55 -1.61
C PRO A 147 8.85 -11.37 -0.72
N ALA A 148 8.54 -12.62 -1.08
CA ALA A 148 7.41 -13.42 -0.61
C ALA A 148 6.05 -12.82 -1.02
N GLY A 149 4.96 -13.27 -0.39
CA GLY A 149 3.58 -12.88 -0.73
C GLY A 149 2.56 -13.19 0.36
N SER A 150 1.37 -12.77 0.13
CA SER A 150 0.83 -12.16 -1.09
C SER A 150 0.99 -10.63 -1.15
N SER A 151 1.43 -9.94 -0.08
CA SER A 151 1.65 -8.48 -0.08
C SER A 151 3.09 -8.11 -0.46
N GLY A 152 3.70 -8.85 -1.40
CA GLY A 152 5.11 -8.67 -1.75
C GLY A 152 5.42 -7.33 -2.41
N GLY A 153 4.51 -6.81 -3.24
CA GLY A 153 4.68 -5.49 -3.86
C GLY A 153 4.72 -4.36 -2.83
N SER A 154 3.83 -4.40 -1.82
CA SER A 154 3.84 -3.42 -0.71
C SER A 154 5.14 -3.50 0.09
N ALA A 155 5.56 -4.72 0.44
CA ALA A 155 6.81 -4.92 1.18
C ALA A 155 8.04 -4.46 0.39
N ALA A 156 8.11 -4.78 -0.90
CA ALA A 156 9.21 -4.34 -1.75
C ALA A 156 9.27 -2.81 -1.88
N ALA A 157 8.13 -2.14 -2.05
CA ALA A 157 8.06 -0.68 -2.13
C ALA A 157 8.51 0.01 -0.83
N VAL A 158 8.07 -0.51 0.34
CA VAL A 158 8.46 0.04 1.66
C VAL A 158 9.94 -0.23 1.94
N ALA A 159 10.45 -1.44 1.68
CA ALA A 159 11.85 -1.80 1.89
C ALA A 159 12.80 -1.01 0.96
N ALA A 160 12.38 -0.73 -0.27
CA ALA A 160 13.12 0.12 -1.20
C ALA A 160 13.05 1.62 -0.86
N GLY A 161 12.29 2.02 0.15
CA GLY A 161 12.20 3.41 0.60
C GLY A 161 11.27 4.28 -0.23
N VAL A 162 10.44 3.72 -1.10
CA VAL A 162 9.45 4.47 -1.89
C VAL A 162 8.45 5.19 -0.98
N VAL A 163 7.93 4.50 0.00
CA VAL A 163 7.01 5.02 1.02
C VAL A 163 7.36 4.44 2.40
N ALA A 164 6.82 5.02 3.45
CA ALA A 164 7.00 4.51 4.80
C ALA A 164 5.98 3.41 5.18
N ILE A 165 4.81 3.42 4.56
CA ILE A 165 3.66 2.56 4.85
C ILE A 165 3.17 1.91 3.57
N GLY A 166 2.96 0.58 3.60
CA GLY A 166 2.28 -0.16 2.55
C GLY A 166 1.14 -0.99 3.12
N HIS A 167 -0.10 -0.82 2.60
CA HIS A 167 -1.22 -1.68 2.98
C HIS A 167 -0.96 -3.13 2.60
N ALA A 168 -1.41 -4.05 3.45
CA ALA A 168 -1.23 -5.48 3.30
C ALA A 168 -2.37 -6.27 3.96
N GLY A 169 -2.66 -7.46 3.44
CA GLY A 169 -3.61 -8.41 4.03
C GLY A 169 -2.95 -9.75 4.35
N ASP A 170 -3.48 -10.49 5.30
CA ASP A 170 -2.91 -11.75 5.81
C ASP A 170 -4.02 -12.76 6.15
N GLY A 171 -4.20 -13.76 5.28
CA GLY A 171 -5.03 -14.92 5.56
C GLY A 171 -4.21 -16.14 6.01
N GLY A 172 -2.99 -16.30 5.46
CA GLY A 172 -2.09 -17.42 5.76
C GLY A 172 -0.63 -17.00 6.02
N GLY A 173 -0.37 -15.69 6.24
CA GLY A 173 0.98 -15.16 6.43
C GLY A 173 1.30 -13.97 5.52
N SER A 174 0.34 -13.47 4.75
CA SER A 174 0.62 -12.53 3.65
C SER A 174 0.96 -11.09 4.06
N ILE A 175 0.93 -10.72 5.34
CA ILE A 175 1.62 -9.56 5.92
C ILE A 175 3.00 -10.00 6.42
N ARG A 176 3.02 -11.05 7.23
CA ARG A 176 4.19 -11.47 8.03
C ARG A 176 5.32 -12.03 7.16
N LEU A 177 5.01 -12.85 6.15
CA LEU A 177 6.01 -13.44 5.25
C LEU A 177 6.77 -12.36 4.46
N PRO A 178 6.09 -11.45 3.71
CA PRO A 178 6.82 -10.41 3.00
C PRO A 178 7.52 -9.41 3.94
N ALA A 179 6.95 -9.10 5.10
CA ALA A 179 7.64 -8.27 6.09
C ALA A 179 8.96 -8.93 6.55
N SER A 180 8.95 -10.22 6.86
CA SER A 180 10.14 -10.98 7.26
C SER A 180 11.20 -11.00 6.15
N ASN A 181 10.79 -11.28 4.90
CA ASN A 181 11.72 -11.36 3.77
C ASN A 181 12.30 -10.00 3.34
N CYS A 182 11.62 -8.92 3.67
CA CYS A 182 12.03 -7.57 3.31
C CYS A 182 12.53 -6.74 4.52
N GLY A 183 12.77 -7.36 5.69
CA GLY A 183 13.33 -6.69 6.87
C GLY A 183 12.41 -5.60 7.44
N LEU A 184 11.10 -5.82 7.44
CA LEU A 184 10.07 -4.86 7.83
C LEU A 184 9.30 -5.32 9.08
N VAL A 185 8.57 -4.40 9.68
CA VAL A 185 7.54 -4.69 10.67
C VAL A 185 6.25 -5.05 9.96
N GLY A 186 5.71 -6.24 10.25
CA GLY A 186 4.43 -6.70 9.72
C GLY A 186 3.53 -7.20 10.83
N LEU A 187 2.55 -6.40 11.20
CA LEU A 187 1.56 -6.77 12.23
C LEU A 187 0.30 -7.33 11.59
N LYS A 188 0.03 -8.61 11.83
CA LYS A 188 -1.30 -9.18 11.57
C LYS A 188 -2.17 -8.91 12.81
N PRO A 189 -3.14 -8.00 12.74
CA PRO A 189 -4.00 -7.71 13.89
C PRO A 189 -4.91 -8.89 14.21
N SER A 190 -5.57 -8.82 15.35
CA SER A 190 -6.65 -9.75 15.69
C SER A 190 -7.80 -9.62 14.70
N ARG A 191 -8.55 -10.71 14.52
CA ARG A 191 -9.78 -10.70 13.72
C ARG A 191 -10.72 -9.58 14.20
N ASP A 192 -11.44 -8.97 13.27
CA ASP A 192 -12.44 -7.93 13.49
C ASP A 192 -11.92 -6.60 14.05
N LEU A 193 -10.61 -6.45 14.28
CA LEU A 193 -10.03 -5.18 14.68
C LEU A 193 -10.05 -4.15 13.52
N VAL A 194 -9.75 -4.61 12.31
CA VAL A 194 -9.76 -3.81 11.10
C VAL A 194 -10.90 -4.28 10.19
N PRO A 195 -11.78 -3.37 9.72
CA PRO A 195 -12.95 -3.77 8.93
C PRO A 195 -12.55 -4.33 7.58
N THR A 196 -13.28 -5.33 7.13
CA THR A 196 -13.10 -5.98 5.83
C THR A 196 -14.16 -5.57 4.79
N PHE A 197 -15.16 -4.77 5.18
CA PHE A 197 -16.25 -4.35 4.29
C PHE A 197 -15.72 -3.71 2.98
N PRO A 198 -16.28 -4.06 1.77
CA PRO A 198 -17.53 -4.79 1.56
C PRO A 198 -17.41 -6.31 1.70
N ASP A 199 -16.22 -6.88 1.84
CA ASP A 199 -16.07 -8.32 2.01
C ASP A 199 -16.66 -8.76 3.35
N ILE A 200 -17.55 -9.73 3.29
CA ILE A 200 -18.13 -10.34 4.49
C ILE A 200 -17.38 -11.64 4.77
N ASP A 201 -16.70 -11.68 5.92
CA ASP A 201 -16.00 -12.86 6.43
C ASP A 201 -15.04 -13.53 5.40
N PRO A 202 -14.10 -12.78 4.80
CA PRO A 202 -13.24 -13.30 3.73
C PRO A 202 -12.44 -14.51 4.23
N TRP A 203 -12.50 -15.61 3.46
CA TRP A 203 -11.92 -16.91 3.81
C TRP A 203 -12.42 -17.48 5.16
N GLY A 204 -13.69 -17.30 5.51
CA GLY A 204 -14.23 -17.77 6.79
C GLY A 204 -13.59 -17.06 7.98
N GLY A 205 -13.31 -15.76 7.85
CA GLY A 205 -12.74 -14.92 8.89
C GLY A 205 -11.24 -15.11 9.12
N LEU A 206 -10.51 -15.75 8.21
CA LEU A 206 -9.06 -15.90 8.33
C LEU A 206 -8.29 -14.63 7.96
N VAL A 207 -8.85 -13.77 7.10
CA VAL A 207 -8.15 -12.59 6.60
C VAL A 207 -8.20 -11.46 7.61
N ALA A 208 -7.01 -10.97 8.00
CA ALA A 208 -6.83 -9.70 8.71
C ALA A 208 -6.08 -8.72 7.79
N ARG A 209 -6.35 -7.44 7.92
CA ARG A 209 -5.77 -6.38 7.09
C ARG A 209 -5.11 -5.33 7.97
N LEU A 210 -3.96 -4.82 7.55
CA LEU A 210 -3.28 -3.65 8.13
C LEU A 210 -2.21 -3.15 7.15
N GLY A 211 -0.92 -3.34 7.47
CA GLY A 211 0.17 -2.89 6.62
C GLY A 211 1.53 -3.44 7.03
N VAL A 212 2.51 -3.05 6.23
CA VAL A 212 3.94 -3.23 6.51
C VAL A 212 4.61 -1.87 6.59
N THR A 213 5.55 -1.72 7.52
CA THR A 213 6.26 -0.47 7.80
C THR A 213 7.73 -0.75 8.13
N ARG A 214 8.56 0.30 8.19
CA ARG A 214 9.96 0.15 8.64
C ARG A 214 10.11 0.19 10.15
N THR A 215 9.17 0.78 10.87
CA THR A 215 9.27 0.97 12.34
C THR A 215 8.02 0.47 13.05
N VAL A 216 8.17 0.05 14.30
CA VAL A 216 7.03 -0.31 15.16
C VAL A 216 6.15 0.91 15.43
N ALA A 217 6.75 2.10 15.53
CA ALA A 217 6.02 3.34 15.76
C ALA A 217 5.08 3.67 14.60
N ASP A 218 5.52 3.49 13.34
CA ASP A 218 4.65 3.67 12.17
C ASP A 218 3.53 2.62 12.12
N THR A 219 3.81 1.38 12.56
CA THR A 219 2.78 0.33 12.65
C THR A 219 1.72 0.68 13.70
N ALA A 220 2.10 1.31 14.80
CA ALA A 220 1.18 1.74 15.85
C ALA A 220 0.35 2.98 15.44
N LEU A 221 0.77 3.71 14.43
CA LEU A 221 0.05 4.84 13.86
C LEU A 221 -1.05 4.40 12.89
N LEU A 222 -0.92 3.20 12.29
CA LEU A 222 -1.90 2.58 11.42
C LEU A 222 -3.09 2.01 12.21
#